data_de3ec0799fa83999d46843f267121ea0
#
_entry.id   de3ec0799fa83999d46843f267121ea0
#
_cell.length_a   1.000
_cell.length_b   1.000
_cell.length_c   1.000
_cell.angle_alpha   90.00
_cell.angle_beta   90.00
_cell.angle_gamma   90.00
#
_symmetry.space_group_name_H-M   'P 1'
#
loop_
_entity.id
_entity.type
_entity.pdbx_description
1 polymer ?
#
loop_
_entity_poly.entity_id
_entity_poly.type
_entity_poly.pdbx_seq_one_letter_code
_entity_poly.pdbx_strand_id
1 'polypeptide(L)'
;MMNRKTGVIYNDVEKSVDDVLDYMGNEISFAMTLALGKPILFINELYRRAKEDPTIKLNIVTALALERPRFKSEIEKRFMGPLVERVFKGTPEFDYMHDFRTGKLPKNVEIYEFFNKAGGYMETPEAQRNHLNSNYTHVIRDAMDFGCNVFGQLISCREISGKTMYSMGCNTDICIEAIRELHKMRAKGSKVAIIGEVNTRLPFMYGDAVFAGDHYDMLLHGPEFNYPLFGPPKDSVSLRDHAIGLHVSALVKDGGTLQVGIGAL
;
A
#
# COMPACT_ATOMS: atom_id res chain seq x y z
N MET A 1 -16.11 3.86 26.68
CA MET A 1 -15.37 3.87 25.40
C MET A 1 -13.89 4.04 25.72
N MET A 2 -13.07 3.03 25.50
CA MET A 2 -11.62 3.18 25.63
C MET A 2 -11.14 4.12 24.53
N ASN A 3 -10.67 5.30 24.92
CA ASN A 3 -10.07 6.27 24.01
C ASN A 3 -8.70 5.70 23.62
N ARG A 4 -8.58 5.07 22.45
CA ARG A 4 -7.28 4.58 21.96
C ARG A 4 -6.37 5.79 21.76
N LYS A 5 -5.13 5.71 22.25
CA LYS A 5 -4.10 6.72 21.96
C LYS A 5 -3.80 6.63 20.46
N THR A 6 -3.80 7.77 19.80
CA THR A 6 -3.35 7.92 18.40
C THR A 6 -1.88 8.36 18.38
N GLY A 7 -1.19 8.14 17.25
CA GLY A 7 0.20 8.54 17.09
C GLY A 7 1.19 7.69 17.88
N VAL A 8 0.83 6.47 18.26
CA VAL A 8 1.74 5.57 18.99
C VAL A 8 2.82 5.05 18.04
N ILE A 9 4.08 5.28 18.41
CA ILE A 9 5.23 4.84 17.60
C ILE A 9 5.67 3.43 18.02
N TYR A 10 5.81 2.55 17.04
CA TYR A 10 6.33 1.20 17.19
C TYR A 10 7.63 1.06 16.40
N ASN A 11 8.64 0.50 17.01
CA ASN A 11 9.89 0.07 16.37
C ASN A 11 9.98 -1.47 16.24
N ASP A 12 8.87 -2.15 16.48
CA ASP A 12 8.73 -3.60 16.45
C ASP A 12 7.39 -3.93 15.77
N VAL A 13 7.47 -4.59 14.63
CA VAL A 13 6.30 -4.95 13.82
C VAL A 13 5.44 -6.01 14.51
N GLU A 14 6.07 -6.99 15.20
CA GLU A 14 5.34 -8.07 15.90
C GLU A 14 4.45 -7.48 16.98
N LYS A 15 5.00 -6.60 17.81
CA LYS A 15 4.25 -5.92 18.86
C LYS A 15 3.12 -5.06 18.30
N SER A 16 3.31 -4.40 17.16
CA SER A 16 2.26 -3.59 16.53
C SER A 16 1.10 -4.45 16.05
N VAL A 17 1.38 -5.65 15.54
CA VAL A 17 0.35 -6.61 15.12
C VAL A 17 -0.36 -7.22 16.32
N ASP A 18 0.36 -7.57 17.41
CA ASP A 18 -0.24 -8.03 18.66
C ASP A 18 -1.27 -7.00 19.19
N ASP A 19 -0.89 -5.72 19.26
CA ASP A 19 -1.76 -4.65 19.74
C ASP A 19 -2.96 -4.39 18.80
N VAL A 20 -2.83 -4.66 17.50
CA VAL A 20 -3.97 -4.62 16.57
C VAL A 20 -4.92 -5.78 16.82
N LEU A 21 -4.42 -7.01 16.94
CA LEU A 21 -5.22 -8.21 17.20
C LEU A 21 -5.93 -8.12 18.56
N ASP A 22 -5.25 -7.66 19.60
CA ASP A 22 -5.83 -7.46 20.93
C ASP A 22 -6.99 -6.44 20.90
N TYR A 23 -6.85 -5.39 20.12
CA TYR A 23 -7.86 -4.35 20.00
C TYR A 23 -9.01 -4.74 19.08
N MET A 24 -8.71 -5.25 17.88
CA MET A 24 -9.71 -5.55 16.84
C MET A 24 -10.39 -6.90 17.07
N GLY A 25 -9.69 -7.86 17.67
CA GLY A 25 -10.07 -9.27 17.71
C GLY A 25 -9.64 -10.01 16.46
N ASN A 26 -10.20 -11.18 16.26
CA ASN A 26 -9.75 -12.13 15.23
C ASN A 26 -10.42 -11.95 13.85
N GLU A 27 -11.27 -10.95 13.64
CA GLU A 27 -11.93 -10.68 12.36
C GLU A 27 -11.37 -9.39 11.77
N ILE A 28 -10.36 -9.52 10.89
CA ILE A 28 -9.64 -8.41 10.28
C ILE A 28 -9.96 -8.35 8.79
N SER A 29 -10.52 -7.22 8.35
CA SER A 29 -10.61 -6.87 6.94
C SER A 29 -9.68 -5.69 6.68
N PHE A 30 -8.48 -6.01 6.18
CA PHE A 30 -7.36 -5.09 6.02
C PHE A 30 -7.37 -4.47 4.63
N ALA A 31 -7.72 -3.18 4.55
CA ALA A 31 -7.56 -2.41 3.34
C ALA A 31 -6.16 -1.79 3.28
N MET A 32 -5.50 -1.90 2.15
CA MET A 32 -4.22 -1.21 1.91
C MET A 32 -4.18 -0.57 0.53
N THR A 33 -3.29 0.38 0.40
CA THR A 33 -3.09 1.19 -0.81
C THR A 33 -2.59 0.36 -2.01
N LEU A 34 -2.36 1.06 -3.12
CA LEU A 34 -1.89 0.45 -4.36
C LEU A 34 -0.37 0.42 -4.44
N ALA A 35 0.14 -0.54 -5.18
CA ALA A 35 1.53 -0.61 -5.65
C ALA A 35 2.55 -0.30 -4.54
N LEU A 36 3.26 0.81 -4.67
CA LEU A 36 4.35 1.21 -3.78
C LEU A 36 3.90 1.64 -2.39
N GLY A 37 2.67 2.11 -2.24
CA GLY A 37 2.17 2.65 -0.97
C GLY A 37 1.76 1.61 0.08
N LYS A 38 2.02 0.33 -0.15
CA LYS A 38 1.61 -0.75 0.75
C LYS A 38 2.55 -0.90 1.95
N PRO A 39 2.02 -1.11 3.17
CA PRO A 39 2.81 -1.35 4.38
C PRO A 39 3.27 -2.82 4.42
N ILE A 40 4.38 -3.12 3.74
CA ILE A 40 4.78 -4.51 3.44
C ILE A 40 5.13 -5.29 4.71
N LEU A 41 5.87 -4.69 5.63
CA LEU A 41 6.30 -5.41 6.83
C LEU A 41 5.11 -5.70 7.76
N PHE A 42 4.20 -4.75 7.90
CA PHE A 42 3.01 -4.94 8.72
C PHE A 42 2.10 -6.05 8.16
N ILE A 43 1.80 -6.01 6.85
CA ILE A 43 0.92 -7.03 6.27
C ILE A 43 1.56 -8.41 6.24
N ASN A 44 2.88 -8.52 6.07
CA ASN A 44 3.58 -9.79 6.13
C ASN A 44 3.48 -10.41 7.53
N GLU A 45 3.69 -9.61 8.58
CA GLU A 45 3.56 -10.11 9.95
C GLU A 45 2.11 -10.49 10.27
N LEU A 46 1.13 -9.67 9.88
CA LEU A 46 -0.28 -10.00 10.09
C LEU A 46 -0.68 -11.30 9.34
N TYR A 47 -0.18 -11.48 8.11
CA TYR A 47 -0.38 -12.71 7.35
C TYR A 47 0.28 -13.92 8.03
N ARG A 48 1.50 -13.76 8.56
CA ARG A 48 2.19 -14.81 9.31
C ARG A 48 1.36 -15.26 10.51
N ARG A 49 0.79 -14.31 11.29
CA ARG A 49 -0.09 -14.62 12.42
C ARG A 49 -1.34 -15.37 11.98
N ALA A 50 -2.02 -14.92 10.92
CA ALA A 50 -3.19 -15.61 10.40
C ALA A 50 -2.87 -17.02 9.85
N LYS A 51 -1.66 -17.24 9.35
CA LYS A 51 -1.18 -18.56 8.89
C LYS A 51 -0.91 -19.51 10.03
N GLU A 52 -0.41 -19.00 11.15
CA GLU A 52 -0.12 -19.78 12.37
C GLU A 52 -1.35 -20.04 13.23
N ASP A 53 -2.29 -19.09 13.28
CA ASP A 53 -3.54 -19.17 14.03
C ASP A 53 -4.77 -19.14 13.12
N PRO A 54 -5.39 -20.29 12.80
CA PRO A 54 -6.57 -20.36 11.96
C PRO A 54 -7.82 -19.67 12.53
N THR A 55 -7.82 -19.23 13.78
CA THR A 55 -8.92 -18.46 14.36
C THR A 55 -8.93 -17.01 13.88
N ILE A 56 -7.79 -16.49 13.40
CA ILE A 56 -7.70 -15.16 12.82
C ILE A 56 -8.21 -15.21 11.38
N LYS A 57 -9.38 -14.63 11.14
CA LYS A 57 -9.92 -14.44 9.78
C LYS A 57 -9.35 -13.15 9.19
N LEU A 58 -8.62 -13.27 8.10
CA LEU A 58 -7.96 -12.14 7.44
C LEU A 58 -8.46 -11.98 6.00
N ASN A 59 -9.15 -10.89 5.74
CA ASN A 59 -9.43 -10.42 4.39
C ASN A 59 -8.43 -9.31 4.02
N ILE A 60 -7.75 -9.44 2.88
CA ILE A 60 -6.84 -8.42 2.35
C ILE A 60 -7.51 -7.77 1.14
N VAL A 61 -7.86 -6.49 1.27
CA VAL A 61 -8.48 -5.70 0.20
C VAL A 61 -7.45 -4.73 -0.35
N THR A 62 -7.10 -4.88 -1.63
CA THR A 62 -5.98 -4.14 -2.21
C THR A 62 -6.09 -4.02 -3.73
N ALA A 63 -5.03 -3.51 -4.36
CA ALA A 63 -4.85 -3.50 -5.81
C ALA A 63 -3.38 -3.48 -6.18
N LEU A 64 -3.07 -4.00 -7.35
CA LEU A 64 -1.76 -3.95 -7.99
C LEU A 64 -0.60 -4.25 -7.04
N ALA A 65 -0.44 -5.51 -6.66
CA ALA A 65 0.75 -5.95 -5.93
C ALA A 65 1.99 -5.90 -6.84
N LEU A 66 3.03 -5.20 -6.39
CA LEU A 66 4.33 -5.19 -7.07
C LEU A 66 5.08 -6.45 -6.69
N GLU A 67 5.10 -7.41 -7.58
CA GLU A 67 5.76 -8.70 -7.38
C GLU A 67 7.09 -8.75 -8.14
N ARG A 68 8.11 -9.33 -7.50
CA ARG A 68 9.36 -9.67 -8.19
C ARG A 68 9.06 -10.73 -9.27
N PRO A 69 9.40 -10.48 -10.55
CA PRO A 69 9.18 -11.45 -11.62
C PRO A 69 9.88 -12.78 -11.34
N ARG A 70 9.16 -13.87 -11.56
CA ARG A 70 9.69 -15.25 -11.47
C ARG A 70 10.02 -15.74 -12.86
N PHE A 71 11.16 -16.40 -13.00
CA PHE A 71 11.65 -16.89 -14.30
C PHE A 71 11.22 -18.32 -14.53
N LYS A 72 10.76 -18.61 -15.76
CA LYS A 72 10.36 -19.97 -16.17
C LYS A 72 11.52 -20.80 -16.72
N SER A 73 12.65 -20.15 -17.05
CA SER A 73 13.84 -20.82 -17.60
C SER A 73 15.14 -20.15 -17.13
N GLU A 74 16.24 -20.88 -17.18
CA GLU A 74 17.57 -20.35 -16.88
C GLU A 74 18.01 -19.27 -17.88
N ILE A 75 17.57 -19.34 -19.14
CA ILE A 75 17.85 -18.32 -20.16
C ILE A 75 17.15 -17.02 -19.78
N GLU A 76 15.87 -17.08 -19.43
CA GLU A 76 15.10 -15.91 -18.97
C GLU A 76 15.73 -15.30 -17.73
N LYS A 77 16.12 -16.10 -16.74
CA LYS A 77 16.79 -15.68 -15.53
C LYS A 77 18.13 -14.98 -15.82
N ARG A 78 18.92 -15.52 -16.71
CA ARG A 78 20.22 -14.92 -17.09
C ARG A 78 20.05 -13.59 -17.82
N PHE A 79 19.01 -13.43 -18.63
CA PHE A 79 18.75 -12.20 -19.36
C PHE A 79 18.07 -11.14 -18.49
N MET A 80 16.98 -11.49 -17.80
CA MET A 80 16.16 -10.54 -17.02
C MET A 80 16.61 -10.38 -15.57
N GLY A 81 17.34 -11.36 -15.02
CA GLY A 81 17.76 -11.36 -13.62
C GLY A 81 18.48 -10.10 -13.19
N PRO A 82 19.50 -9.61 -13.92
CA PRO A 82 20.19 -8.38 -13.55
C PRO A 82 19.29 -7.13 -13.50
N LEU A 83 18.32 -7.06 -14.41
CA LEU A 83 17.33 -5.97 -14.41
C LEU A 83 16.40 -6.06 -13.19
N VAL A 84 15.84 -7.25 -12.93
CA VAL A 84 14.95 -7.48 -11.80
C VAL A 84 15.68 -7.21 -10.49
N GLU A 85 16.92 -7.68 -10.34
CA GLU A 85 17.74 -7.43 -9.15
C GLU A 85 18.01 -5.93 -8.95
N ARG A 86 18.25 -5.19 -10.00
CA ARG A 86 18.45 -3.74 -9.93
C ARG A 86 17.19 -3.00 -9.50
N VAL A 87 16.02 -3.43 -10.00
CA VAL A 87 14.72 -2.76 -9.76
C VAL A 87 14.16 -3.08 -8.38
N PHE A 88 14.35 -4.33 -7.91
CA PHE A 88 13.76 -4.81 -6.65
C PHE A 88 14.79 -5.00 -5.52
N LYS A 89 16.04 -4.60 -5.71
CA LYS A 89 17.10 -4.83 -4.72
C LYS A 89 16.74 -4.30 -3.35
N GLY A 90 16.63 -5.22 -2.38
CA GLY A 90 16.33 -4.90 -0.98
C GLY A 90 14.87 -4.49 -0.70
N THR A 91 13.99 -4.46 -1.70
CA THR A 91 12.56 -4.30 -1.48
C THR A 91 11.99 -5.62 -0.93
N PRO A 92 11.27 -5.63 0.20
CA PRO A 92 10.60 -6.82 0.70
C PRO A 92 9.54 -7.33 -0.29
N GLU A 93 9.31 -8.64 -0.30
CA GLU A 93 8.22 -9.24 -1.05
C GLU A 93 6.98 -9.41 -0.14
N PHE A 94 5.81 -9.55 -0.75
CA PHE A 94 4.60 -9.90 -0.01
C PHE A 94 4.54 -11.41 0.21
N ASP A 95 4.61 -11.86 1.44
CA ASP A 95 4.67 -13.29 1.79
C ASP A 95 3.41 -14.03 1.35
N TYR A 96 2.24 -13.39 1.41
CA TYR A 96 0.98 -13.97 0.96
C TYR A 96 0.92 -14.22 -0.56
N MET A 97 1.69 -13.48 -1.36
CA MET A 97 1.60 -13.58 -2.82
C MET A 97 2.05 -14.93 -3.37
N HIS A 98 3.03 -15.57 -2.72
CA HIS A 98 3.45 -16.91 -3.11
C HIS A 98 2.32 -17.94 -2.92
N ASP A 99 1.71 -17.92 -1.75
CA ASP A 99 0.63 -18.84 -1.39
C ASP A 99 -0.62 -18.56 -2.25
N PHE A 100 -0.92 -17.28 -2.51
CA PHE A 100 -1.99 -16.86 -3.41
C PHE A 100 -1.81 -17.39 -4.83
N ARG A 101 -0.61 -17.23 -5.42
CA ARG A 101 -0.28 -17.69 -6.77
C ARG A 101 -0.32 -19.21 -6.92
N THR A 102 -0.01 -19.93 -5.86
CA THR A 102 0.08 -21.40 -5.89
C THR A 102 -1.17 -22.09 -5.34
N GLY A 103 -2.23 -21.34 -4.99
CA GLY A 103 -3.46 -21.88 -4.40
C GLY A 103 -3.25 -22.50 -3.03
N LYS A 104 -2.28 -21.98 -2.27
CA LYS A 104 -1.90 -22.49 -0.93
C LYS A 104 -2.26 -21.52 0.20
N LEU A 105 -3.13 -20.54 -0.06
CA LEU A 105 -3.62 -19.67 0.99
C LEU A 105 -4.29 -20.49 2.11
N PRO A 106 -4.05 -20.17 3.38
CA PRO A 106 -4.82 -20.70 4.48
C PRO A 106 -6.32 -20.43 4.29
N LYS A 107 -7.18 -21.35 4.72
CA LYS A 107 -8.66 -21.24 4.54
C LYS A 107 -9.28 -20.02 5.24
N ASN A 108 -8.60 -19.46 6.22
CA ASN A 108 -9.00 -18.30 7.00
C ASN A 108 -8.46 -16.98 6.40
N VAL A 109 -7.78 -17.03 5.23
CA VAL A 109 -7.24 -15.85 4.54
C VAL A 109 -7.85 -15.75 3.15
N GLU A 110 -8.39 -14.59 2.82
CA GLU A 110 -8.88 -14.27 1.49
C GLU A 110 -8.27 -12.96 0.99
N ILE A 111 -8.04 -12.88 -0.33
CA ILE A 111 -7.44 -11.71 -0.97
C ILE A 111 -8.39 -11.21 -2.05
N TYR A 112 -8.67 -9.92 -2.00
CA TYR A 112 -9.55 -9.21 -2.92
C TYR A 112 -8.79 -8.06 -3.57
N GLU A 113 -8.67 -8.08 -4.89
CA GLU A 113 -8.06 -7.00 -5.65
C GLU A 113 -9.07 -6.35 -6.60
N PHE A 114 -9.14 -5.01 -6.60
CA PHE A 114 -9.99 -4.27 -7.53
C PHE A 114 -9.27 -3.85 -8.81
N PHE A 115 -7.94 -3.95 -8.85
CA PHE A 115 -7.14 -3.66 -10.03
C PHE A 115 -5.96 -4.63 -10.11
N ASN A 116 -5.88 -5.36 -11.21
CA ASN A 116 -4.87 -6.38 -11.47
C ASN A 116 -4.03 -6.01 -12.68
N LYS A 117 -2.76 -6.43 -12.65
CA LYS A 117 -1.94 -6.40 -13.86
C LYS A 117 -2.62 -7.23 -14.96
N ALA A 118 -2.73 -6.68 -16.17
CA ALA A 118 -3.33 -7.37 -17.30
C ALA A 118 -2.71 -8.76 -17.53
N GLY A 119 -3.54 -9.80 -17.58
CA GLY A 119 -3.11 -11.20 -17.69
C GLY A 119 -2.40 -11.76 -16.46
N GLY A 120 -2.30 -11.00 -15.38
CA GLY A 120 -1.50 -11.37 -14.20
C GLY A 120 -1.99 -12.60 -13.45
N TYR A 121 -3.31 -12.83 -13.41
CA TYR A 121 -3.94 -13.89 -12.63
C TYR A 121 -4.74 -14.90 -13.44
N MET A 122 -4.38 -15.11 -14.72
CA MET A 122 -5.10 -16.05 -15.59
C MET A 122 -5.09 -17.49 -15.06
N GLU A 123 -4.05 -17.86 -14.33
CA GLU A 123 -3.86 -19.20 -13.75
C GLU A 123 -4.14 -19.23 -12.23
N THR A 124 -4.79 -18.19 -11.67
CA THR A 124 -5.09 -18.10 -10.24
C THR A 124 -6.60 -18.01 -10.03
N PRO A 125 -7.30 -19.15 -9.86
CA PRO A 125 -8.77 -19.18 -9.74
C PRO A 125 -9.33 -18.34 -8.60
N GLU A 126 -8.61 -18.25 -7.49
CA GLU A 126 -9.00 -17.43 -6.33
C GLU A 126 -9.04 -15.94 -6.68
N ALA A 127 -8.03 -15.44 -7.39
CA ALA A 127 -8.00 -14.05 -7.85
C ALA A 127 -9.16 -13.72 -8.81
N GLN A 128 -9.57 -14.69 -9.63
CA GLN A 128 -10.70 -14.51 -10.54
C GLN A 128 -12.04 -14.47 -9.81
N ARG A 129 -12.21 -15.29 -8.76
CA ARG A 129 -13.41 -15.29 -7.92
C ARG A 129 -13.52 -14.04 -7.05
N ASN A 130 -12.41 -13.64 -6.48
CA ASN A 130 -12.34 -12.58 -5.48
C ASN A 130 -11.98 -11.23 -6.08
N HIS A 131 -12.22 -11.01 -7.37
CA HIS A 131 -12.05 -9.71 -8.00
C HIS A 131 -13.15 -8.75 -7.58
N LEU A 132 -12.79 -7.61 -6.99
CA LEU A 132 -13.72 -6.54 -6.68
C LEU A 132 -13.91 -5.67 -7.93
N ASN A 133 -15.09 -5.74 -8.54
CA ASN A 133 -15.41 -4.89 -9.68
C ASN A 133 -15.73 -3.46 -9.22
N SER A 134 -14.70 -2.69 -9.02
CA SER A 134 -14.80 -1.29 -8.61
C SER A 134 -13.96 -0.40 -9.51
N ASN A 135 -14.40 0.82 -9.75
CA ASN A 135 -13.54 1.83 -10.34
C ASN A 135 -12.84 2.66 -9.26
N TYR A 136 -11.79 3.36 -9.66
CA TYR A 136 -10.91 4.07 -8.74
C TYR A 136 -11.63 5.11 -7.87
N THR A 137 -12.66 5.77 -8.41
CA THR A 137 -13.41 6.80 -7.70
C THR A 137 -14.42 6.24 -6.69
N HIS A 138 -14.70 4.94 -6.73
CA HIS A 138 -15.68 4.29 -5.85
C HIS A 138 -15.04 3.31 -4.86
N VAL A 139 -13.76 3.02 -5.01
CA VAL A 139 -13.09 1.95 -4.28
C VAL A 139 -13.18 2.09 -2.76
N ILE A 140 -13.15 3.31 -2.24
CA ILE A 140 -13.24 3.51 -0.78
C ILE A 140 -14.65 3.18 -0.28
N ARG A 141 -15.69 3.62 -0.97
CA ARG A 141 -17.08 3.22 -0.66
C ARG A 141 -17.20 1.70 -0.67
N ASP A 142 -16.73 1.08 -1.74
CA ASP A 142 -16.86 -0.37 -1.93
C ASP A 142 -16.04 -1.16 -0.89
N ALA A 143 -14.86 -0.66 -0.48
CA ALA A 143 -14.09 -1.25 0.61
C ALA A 143 -14.79 -1.11 1.97
N MET A 144 -15.44 0.01 2.25
CA MET A 144 -16.23 0.18 3.48
C MET A 144 -17.46 -0.71 3.48
N ASP A 145 -18.17 -0.82 2.36
CA ASP A 145 -19.31 -1.73 2.19
C ASP A 145 -18.90 -3.20 2.30
N PHE A 146 -17.67 -3.54 1.90
CA PHE A 146 -17.05 -4.85 2.10
C PHE A 146 -16.72 -5.14 3.57
N GLY A 147 -16.75 -4.13 4.44
CA GLY A 147 -16.50 -4.24 5.88
C GLY A 147 -15.05 -4.07 6.30
N CYS A 148 -14.25 -3.33 5.52
CA CYS A 148 -12.88 -2.99 5.92
C CYS A 148 -12.87 -2.23 7.25
N ASN A 149 -12.12 -2.76 8.22
CA ASN A 149 -12.03 -2.24 9.59
C ASN A 149 -10.60 -1.87 10.00
N VAL A 150 -9.60 -2.28 9.22
CA VAL A 150 -8.20 -1.89 9.39
C VAL A 150 -7.69 -1.34 8.07
N PHE A 151 -7.00 -0.21 8.14
CA PHE A 151 -6.37 0.42 6.98
C PHE A 151 -4.89 0.63 7.22
N GLY A 152 -4.07 0.34 6.22
CA GLY A 152 -2.64 0.54 6.30
C GLY A 152 -2.03 1.12 5.03
N GLN A 153 -1.03 1.97 5.20
CA GLN A 153 -0.26 2.52 4.09
C GLN A 153 1.20 2.79 4.44
N LEU A 154 2.03 2.83 3.41
CA LEU A 154 3.38 3.35 3.50
C LEU A 154 3.32 4.88 3.49
N ILE A 155 4.02 5.52 4.42
CA ILE A 155 4.08 6.97 4.57
C ILE A 155 5.51 7.46 4.68
N SER A 156 5.73 8.72 4.37
CA SER A 156 7.01 9.39 4.58
C SER A 156 6.96 10.29 5.82
N CYS A 157 8.12 10.68 6.35
CA CYS A 157 8.19 11.68 7.41
C CYS A 157 9.32 12.69 7.17
N ARG A 158 9.15 13.89 7.75
CA ARG A 158 10.13 14.98 7.72
C ARG A 158 9.92 15.90 8.91
N GLU A 159 11.01 16.48 9.41
CA GLU A 159 10.94 17.58 10.37
C GLU A 159 10.54 18.88 9.66
N ILE A 160 9.44 19.50 10.15
CA ILE A 160 8.95 20.81 9.69
C ILE A 160 8.71 21.68 10.90
N SER A 161 9.43 22.79 11.00
CA SER A 161 9.32 23.74 12.13
C SER A 161 9.46 23.08 13.52
N GLY A 162 10.40 22.12 13.64
CA GLY A 162 10.69 21.42 14.90
C GLY A 162 9.65 20.38 15.30
N LYS A 163 8.79 19.96 14.35
CA LYS A 163 7.82 18.88 14.57
C LYS A 163 7.97 17.82 13.47
N THR A 164 7.88 16.56 13.86
CA THR A 164 7.81 15.47 12.88
C THR A 164 6.44 15.49 12.20
N MET A 165 6.44 15.77 10.91
CA MET A 165 5.25 15.71 10.07
C MET A 165 5.34 14.48 9.15
N TYR A 166 4.21 13.93 8.80
CA TYR A 166 4.08 12.76 7.95
C TYR A 166 3.43 13.12 6.62
N SER A 167 3.72 12.35 5.59
CA SER A 167 3.12 12.54 4.28
C SER A 167 2.65 11.21 3.71
N MET A 168 1.45 11.21 3.13
CA MET A 168 0.85 10.04 2.46
C MET A 168 1.61 9.62 1.20
N GLY A 169 2.57 10.42 0.75
CA GLY A 169 3.41 10.09 -0.39
C GLY A 169 2.60 9.90 -1.68
N CYS A 170 2.71 8.72 -2.29
CA CYS A 170 2.19 8.45 -3.62
C CYS A 170 0.70 8.06 -3.69
N ASN A 171 0.00 7.86 -2.57
CA ASN A 171 -1.39 7.40 -2.54
C ASN A 171 -2.33 8.36 -1.80
N THR A 172 -2.11 9.64 -1.89
CA THR A 172 -2.91 10.68 -1.22
C THR A 172 -4.37 10.66 -1.68
N ASP A 173 -4.61 10.35 -2.93
CA ASP A 173 -5.88 10.42 -3.63
C ASP A 173 -7.01 9.56 -3.00
N ILE A 174 -6.71 8.35 -2.58
CA ILE A 174 -7.67 7.46 -1.91
C ILE A 174 -7.53 7.45 -0.39
N CYS A 175 -6.33 7.73 0.13
CA CYS A 175 -6.05 7.58 1.56
C CYS A 175 -6.74 8.62 2.42
N ILE A 176 -6.86 9.85 1.95
CA ILE A 176 -7.58 10.92 2.67
C ILE A 176 -9.03 10.52 2.91
N GLU A 177 -9.69 9.99 1.87
CA GLU A 177 -11.06 9.55 1.97
C GLU A 177 -11.20 8.32 2.87
N ALA A 178 -10.33 7.30 2.69
CA ALA A 178 -10.33 6.09 3.51
C ALA A 178 -10.21 6.41 5.00
N ILE A 179 -9.25 7.23 5.39
CA ILE A 179 -9.02 7.62 6.79
C ILE A 179 -10.22 8.41 7.33
N ARG A 180 -10.78 9.31 6.52
CA ARG A 180 -11.98 10.09 6.89
C ARG A 180 -13.18 9.16 7.18
N GLU A 181 -13.43 8.18 6.33
CA GLU A 181 -14.52 7.23 6.53
C GLU A 181 -14.30 6.34 7.77
N LEU A 182 -13.08 5.87 8.01
CA LEU A 182 -12.75 5.12 9.23
C LEU A 182 -12.94 5.96 10.50
N HIS A 183 -12.57 7.23 10.49
CA HIS A 183 -12.87 8.13 11.61
C HIS A 183 -14.37 8.31 11.83
N LYS A 184 -15.17 8.37 10.76
CA LYS A 184 -16.64 8.40 10.89
C LYS A 184 -17.19 7.10 11.47
N MET A 185 -16.67 5.94 11.06
CA MET A 185 -17.05 4.64 11.62
C MET A 185 -16.71 4.58 13.11
N ARG A 186 -15.51 5.04 13.50
CA ARG A 186 -15.09 5.12 14.92
C ARG A 186 -16.01 6.01 15.74
N ALA A 187 -16.40 7.17 15.20
CA ALA A 187 -17.34 8.09 15.88
C ALA A 187 -18.73 7.45 16.10
N LYS A 188 -19.11 6.50 15.26
CA LYS A 188 -20.35 5.68 15.40
C LYS A 188 -20.18 4.46 16.32
N GLY A 189 -19.00 4.28 16.93
CA GLY A 189 -18.73 3.19 17.86
C GLY A 189 -18.08 1.94 17.26
N SER A 190 -17.76 1.93 15.98
CA SER A 190 -17.06 0.79 15.36
C SER A 190 -15.60 0.76 15.81
N LYS A 191 -15.07 -0.46 16.01
CA LYS A 191 -13.64 -0.65 16.17
C LYS A 191 -12.96 -0.51 14.81
N VAL A 192 -11.97 0.36 14.69
CA VAL A 192 -11.16 0.55 13.49
C VAL A 192 -9.72 0.85 13.87
N ALA A 193 -8.77 0.44 13.02
CA ALA A 193 -7.35 0.75 13.20
C ALA A 193 -6.76 1.35 11.92
N ILE A 194 -5.93 2.39 12.08
CA ILE A 194 -5.28 3.10 10.98
C ILE A 194 -3.77 3.07 11.24
N ILE A 195 -3.02 2.49 10.28
CA ILE A 195 -1.61 2.14 10.44
C ILE A 195 -0.79 2.86 9.37
N GLY A 196 0.26 3.55 9.79
CA GLY A 196 1.26 4.14 8.93
C GLY A 196 2.61 3.43 9.08
N GLU A 197 3.13 2.81 8.04
CA GLU A 197 4.49 2.29 8.00
C GLU A 197 5.41 3.37 7.42
N VAL A 198 6.35 3.87 8.22
CA VAL A 198 7.16 5.05 7.88
C VAL A 198 8.41 4.62 7.12
N ASN A 199 8.52 5.07 5.87
CA ASN A 199 9.73 4.88 5.08
C ASN A 199 10.21 6.24 4.53
N THR A 200 11.37 6.69 4.99
CA THR A 200 11.94 8.01 4.62
C THR A 200 12.45 8.07 3.19
N ARG A 201 12.52 6.94 2.48
CA ARG A 201 12.83 6.88 1.05
C ARG A 201 11.63 7.19 0.17
N LEU A 202 10.40 7.10 0.73
CA LEU A 202 9.20 7.53 0.03
C LEU A 202 9.22 9.05 -0.15
N PRO A 203 8.93 9.59 -1.35
CA PRO A 203 8.87 11.02 -1.57
C PRO A 203 7.90 11.71 -0.61
N PHE A 204 8.37 12.77 0.05
CA PHE A 204 7.54 13.60 0.90
C PHE A 204 6.77 14.59 0.04
N MET A 205 5.47 14.38 -0.09
CA MET A 205 4.55 15.24 -0.85
C MET A 205 3.93 16.27 0.10
N TYR A 206 3.81 17.52 -0.36
CA TYR A 206 3.24 18.62 0.41
C TYR A 206 1.73 18.80 0.18
N GLY A 207 1.16 19.84 0.77
CA GLY A 207 -0.26 20.14 0.68
C GLY A 207 -1.11 19.21 1.54
N ASP A 208 -2.25 18.76 1.03
CA ASP A 208 -3.20 17.90 1.75
C ASP A 208 -2.65 16.50 2.08
N ALA A 209 -1.50 16.15 1.50
CA ALA A 209 -0.80 14.92 1.84
C ALA A 209 -0.12 14.97 3.21
N VAL A 210 0.06 16.15 3.83
CA VAL A 210 0.81 16.34 5.08
C VAL A 210 -0.12 16.38 6.28
N PHE A 211 0.24 15.65 7.33
CA PHE A 211 -0.54 15.55 8.56
C PHE A 211 0.34 15.31 9.79
N ALA A 212 -0.22 15.49 10.98
CA ALA A 212 0.43 15.18 12.25
C ALA A 212 0.31 13.69 12.59
N GLY A 213 1.17 13.18 13.48
CA GLY A 213 1.23 11.76 13.82
C GLY A 213 -0.06 11.17 14.40
N ASP A 214 -0.88 11.98 15.04
CA ASP A 214 -2.15 11.57 15.64
C ASP A 214 -3.27 11.25 14.62
N HIS A 215 -2.99 11.47 13.34
CA HIS A 215 -3.87 11.06 12.23
C HIS A 215 -3.95 9.55 12.08
N TYR A 216 -2.92 8.83 12.54
CA TYR A 216 -2.83 7.37 12.59
C TYR A 216 -2.94 6.88 14.04
N ASP A 217 -3.43 5.67 14.21
CA ASP A 217 -3.40 5.02 15.52
C ASP A 217 -1.99 4.53 15.84
N MET A 218 -1.34 3.96 14.82
CA MET A 218 -0.01 3.38 14.93
C MET A 218 0.90 3.89 13.83
N LEU A 219 2.14 4.19 14.20
CA LEU A 219 3.22 4.59 13.32
C LEU A 219 4.38 3.61 13.51
N LEU A 220 4.63 2.77 12.51
CA LEU A 220 5.77 1.87 12.52
C LEU A 220 6.99 2.64 12.01
N HIS A 221 7.93 2.92 12.88
CA HIS A 221 9.07 3.79 12.57
C HIS A 221 10.35 3.25 13.18
N GLY A 222 11.30 2.87 12.36
CA GLY A 222 12.61 2.33 12.73
C GLY A 222 13.48 2.08 11.50
N PRO A 223 14.74 1.70 11.69
CA PRO A 223 15.66 1.42 10.59
C PRO A 223 15.16 0.33 9.63
N GLU A 224 14.49 -0.69 10.14
CA GLU A 224 13.95 -1.83 9.39
C GLU A 224 12.87 -1.42 8.40
N PHE A 225 12.09 -0.35 8.69
CA PHE A 225 11.06 0.16 7.80
C PHE A 225 11.62 1.01 6.66
N ASN A 226 12.92 1.35 6.70
CA ASN A 226 13.61 2.12 5.66
C ASN A 226 14.21 1.25 4.55
N TYR A 227 13.54 0.17 4.19
CA TYR A 227 13.96 -0.66 3.06
C TYR A 227 13.93 0.11 1.73
N PRO A 228 14.75 -0.31 0.75
CA PRO A 228 14.70 0.24 -0.60
C PRO A 228 13.33 0.06 -1.24
N LEU A 229 12.89 1.07 -1.97
CA LEU A 229 11.62 1.04 -2.67
C LEU A 229 11.81 0.64 -4.13
N PHE A 230 10.82 -0.05 -4.67
CA PHE A 230 10.74 -0.33 -6.10
C PHE A 230 10.79 0.98 -6.90
N GLY A 231 11.60 1.00 -7.95
CA GLY A 231 11.68 2.10 -8.89
C GLY A 231 11.62 1.57 -10.32
N PRO A 232 10.60 1.90 -11.12
CA PRO A 232 10.55 1.47 -12.51
C PRO A 232 11.76 2.01 -13.27
N PRO A 233 12.29 1.27 -14.25
CA PRO A 233 13.30 1.78 -15.15
C PRO A 233 12.78 3.05 -15.84
N LYS A 234 13.64 4.06 -15.93
CA LYS A 234 13.33 5.27 -16.70
C LYS A 234 13.68 5.02 -18.16
N ASP A 235 12.74 5.26 -19.04
CA ASP A 235 13.00 5.31 -20.47
C ASP A 235 13.82 6.55 -20.84
N SER A 236 14.57 6.48 -21.94
CA SER A 236 15.29 7.63 -22.44
C SER A 236 14.31 8.63 -23.06
N VAL A 237 14.40 9.89 -22.65
CA VAL A 237 13.58 10.97 -23.21
C VAL A 237 14.18 11.38 -24.55
N SER A 238 13.42 11.28 -25.64
CA SER A 238 13.85 11.67 -26.98
C SER A 238 13.73 13.19 -27.19
N LEU A 239 14.38 13.71 -28.23
CA LEU A 239 14.19 15.12 -28.64
C LEU A 239 12.74 15.46 -28.98
N ARG A 240 11.99 14.47 -29.51
CA ARG A 240 10.57 14.61 -29.79
C ARG A 240 9.77 14.81 -28.49
N ASP A 241 10.08 14.03 -27.47
CA ASP A 241 9.39 14.13 -26.16
C ASP A 241 9.68 15.50 -25.50
N HIS A 242 10.92 15.98 -25.60
CA HIS A 242 11.26 17.34 -25.14
C HIS A 242 10.46 18.42 -25.91
N ALA A 243 10.34 18.29 -27.23
CA ALA A 243 9.56 19.23 -28.02
C ALA A 243 8.08 19.20 -27.65
N ILE A 244 7.49 18.02 -27.46
CA ILE A 244 6.13 17.86 -26.98
C ILE A 244 5.95 18.53 -25.62
N GLY A 245 6.88 18.27 -24.68
CA GLY A 245 6.85 18.87 -23.35
C GLY A 245 6.87 20.41 -23.39
N LEU A 246 7.69 21.00 -24.26
CA LEU A 246 7.73 22.46 -24.47
C LEU A 246 6.40 23.01 -25.01
N HIS A 247 5.81 22.35 -26.02
CA HIS A 247 4.52 22.78 -26.56
C HIS A 247 3.39 22.64 -25.54
N VAL A 248 3.35 21.55 -24.77
CA VAL A 248 2.34 21.33 -23.71
C VAL A 248 2.51 22.36 -22.60
N SER A 249 3.75 22.63 -22.16
CA SER A 249 4.00 23.60 -21.09
C SER A 249 3.54 25.01 -21.45
N ALA A 250 3.60 25.40 -22.73
CA ALA A 250 3.12 26.69 -23.23
C ALA A 250 1.57 26.84 -23.14
N LEU A 251 0.83 25.74 -23.02
CA LEU A 251 -0.62 25.74 -22.84
C LEU A 251 -1.05 25.87 -21.38
N VAL A 252 -0.15 25.60 -20.44
CA VAL A 252 -0.43 25.67 -19.00
C VAL A 252 -0.30 27.11 -18.53
N LYS A 253 -1.36 27.67 -18.00
CA LYS A 253 -1.36 29.03 -17.42
C LYS A 253 -0.77 29.00 -16.01
N ASP A 254 -0.12 30.10 -15.62
CA ASP A 254 0.33 30.30 -14.25
C ASP A 254 -0.85 30.19 -13.28
N GLY A 255 -0.66 29.43 -12.19
CA GLY A 255 -1.73 29.11 -11.23
C GLY A 255 -2.77 28.09 -11.73
N GLY A 256 -2.59 27.53 -12.93
CA GLY A 256 -3.45 26.46 -13.45
C GLY A 256 -3.17 25.11 -12.81
N THR A 257 -4.08 24.16 -13.05
CA THR A 257 -3.94 22.76 -12.60
C THR A 257 -3.55 21.88 -13.77
N LEU A 258 -2.48 21.10 -13.61
CA LEU A 258 -2.00 20.13 -14.59
C LEU A 258 -2.08 18.73 -13.99
N GLN A 259 -2.69 17.80 -14.72
CA GLN A 259 -2.61 16.37 -14.41
C GLN A 259 -1.63 15.71 -15.37
N VAL A 260 -0.66 14.98 -14.81
CA VAL A 260 0.34 14.23 -15.58
C VAL A 260 0.11 12.75 -15.35
N GLY A 261 -0.06 11.98 -16.44
CA GLY A 261 -0.17 10.52 -16.39
C GLY A 261 1.18 9.84 -16.29
N ILE A 262 1.17 8.53 -16.07
CA ILE A 262 2.36 7.67 -16.01
C ILE A 262 2.76 7.16 -17.41
N GLY A 263 2.90 8.05 -18.37
CA GLY A 263 3.37 7.73 -19.70
C GLY A 263 4.89 7.90 -19.86
N ALA A 264 5.36 7.80 -21.11
CA ALA A 264 6.76 8.02 -21.45
C ALA A 264 7.16 9.52 -21.50
N LEU A 265 6.20 10.42 -21.49
CA LEU A 265 6.39 11.88 -21.53
C LEU A 265 6.47 12.45 -20.11
#